data_3a41a5d929e1b7e410ef88e1940033ca
#
_entry.id   3a41a5d929e1b7e410ef88e1940033ca
#
_cell.length_a   1.000
_cell.length_b   1.000
_cell.length_c   1.000
_cell.angle_alpha   90.00
_cell.angle_beta   90.00
_cell.angle_gamma   90.00
#
_symmetry.space_group_name_H-M   'P 1'
#
loop_
_entity.id
_entity.type
_entity.pdbx_description
1 polymer ?
#
loop_
_entity_poly.entity_id
_entity_poly.type
_entity_poly.pdbx_seq_one_letter_code
_entity_poly.pdbx_strand_id
1 'polypeptide(L)'
;MSVVSYQLEGDIGVIRLNNPPVNALSHALRSGIQDAVTQAQGDASLALVLICEGRTFIAGADISEFGKPPISPSLSDLLIVIEASKK
;
A
#
# COMPACT_ATOMS: atom_id res chain seq x y z
N MET A 1 6.69 -14.38 -0.59
CA MET A 1 7.20 -13.04 -0.94
C MET A 1 6.07 -12.04 -0.81
N SER A 2 6.32 -10.92 -0.16
CA SER A 2 5.27 -9.93 0.08
C SER A 2 5.08 -9.03 -1.15
N VAL A 3 3.83 -8.67 -1.45
CA VAL A 3 3.54 -7.71 -2.53
C VAL A 3 3.85 -6.27 -2.12
N VAL A 4 4.10 -6.04 -0.84
CA VAL A 4 4.45 -4.72 -0.30
C VAL A 4 5.70 -4.86 0.56
N SER A 5 6.65 -3.97 0.37
CA SER A 5 7.81 -3.87 1.25
C SER A 5 7.98 -2.43 1.71
N TYR A 6 8.55 -2.26 2.88
CA TYR A 6 8.81 -0.95 3.45
C TYR A 6 10.27 -0.84 3.86
N GLN A 7 10.90 0.26 3.50
CA GLN A 7 12.29 0.49 3.85
C GLN A 7 12.50 1.97 4.17
N LEU A 8 13.19 2.23 5.26
CA LEU A 8 13.58 3.58 5.61
C LEU A 8 14.90 3.92 4.92
N GLU A 9 14.89 4.95 4.09
CA GLU A 9 16.06 5.41 3.36
C GLU A 9 16.35 6.85 3.79
N GLY A 10 17.33 7.01 4.67
CA GLY A 10 17.57 8.29 5.32
C GLY A 10 16.39 8.66 6.19
N ASP A 11 15.75 9.80 5.90
CA ASP A 11 14.55 10.24 6.60
C ASP A 11 13.28 10.07 5.74
N ILE A 12 13.36 9.27 4.67
CA ILE A 12 12.23 8.98 3.80
C ILE A 12 11.85 7.50 3.96
N GLY A 13 10.57 7.24 4.23
CA GLY A 13 10.03 5.89 4.22
C GLY A 13 9.56 5.52 2.82
N VAL A 14 10.09 4.45 2.26
CA VAL A 14 9.78 4.01 0.90
C VAL A 14 8.91 2.76 0.97
N ILE A 15 7.70 2.86 0.46
CA ILE A 15 6.75 1.75 0.36
C ILE A 15 6.75 1.28 -1.09
N ARG A 16 7.26 0.06 -1.34
CA ARG A 16 7.33 -0.51 -2.68
C ARG A 16 6.23 -1.52 -2.87
N LEU A 17 5.51 -1.37 -3.97
CA LEU A 17 4.43 -2.27 -4.35
C LEU A 17 4.87 -3.12 -5.54
N ASN A 18 4.62 -4.42 -5.45
CA ASN A 18 4.95 -5.34 -6.53
C ASN A 18 3.87 -6.41 -6.62
N ASN A 19 2.84 -6.13 -7.38
CA ASN A 19 1.71 -7.04 -7.60
C ASN A 19 1.47 -7.19 -9.10
N PRO A 20 2.36 -7.94 -9.79
CA PRO A 20 2.26 -8.06 -11.24
C PRO A 20 0.96 -8.72 -11.67
N PRO A 21 0.52 -8.50 -12.91
CA PRO A 21 1.22 -7.74 -13.95
C PRO A 21 1.04 -6.23 -13.88
N VAL A 22 -0.02 -5.72 -13.24
CA VAL A 22 -0.40 -4.31 -13.33
C VAL A 22 -0.64 -3.64 -11.99
N ASN A 23 -0.19 -4.28 -10.91
CA ASN A 23 -0.35 -3.74 -9.56
C ASN A 23 -1.82 -3.46 -9.21
N ALA A 24 -2.70 -4.43 -9.49
CA ALA A 24 -4.10 -4.33 -9.11
C ALA A 24 -4.22 -4.22 -7.59
N LEU A 25 -5.17 -3.42 -7.13
CA LEU A 25 -5.34 -3.11 -5.70
C LEU A 25 -6.10 -4.23 -4.99
N SER A 26 -5.42 -5.38 -4.85
CA SER A 26 -5.94 -6.56 -4.16
C SER A 26 -6.00 -6.33 -2.65
N HIS A 27 -6.66 -7.25 -1.94
CA HIS A 27 -6.66 -7.23 -0.48
C HIS A 27 -5.23 -7.30 0.08
N ALA A 28 -4.38 -8.15 -0.47
CA ALA A 28 -2.99 -8.26 -0.02
C ALA A 28 -2.24 -6.94 -0.19
N LEU A 29 -2.46 -6.24 -1.30
CA LEU A 29 -1.83 -4.96 -1.55
C LEU A 29 -2.38 -3.89 -0.59
N ARG A 30 -3.70 -3.84 -0.41
CA ARG A 30 -4.33 -2.89 0.53
C ARG A 30 -3.84 -3.09 1.94
N SER A 31 -3.81 -4.35 2.39
CA SER A 31 -3.37 -4.70 3.75
C SER A 31 -1.89 -4.36 3.95
N GLY A 32 -1.05 -4.66 2.97
CA GLY A 32 0.38 -4.35 3.05
C GLY A 32 0.65 -2.85 3.10
N ILE A 33 -0.05 -2.06 2.30
CA ILE A 33 0.10 -0.61 2.33
C ILE A 33 -0.33 -0.05 3.69
N GLN A 34 -1.46 -0.50 4.20
CA GLN A 34 -1.94 -0.04 5.51
C GLN A 34 -0.95 -0.36 6.61
N ASP A 35 -0.40 -1.57 6.63
CA ASP A 35 0.59 -1.97 7.61
C ASP A 35 1.85 -1.11 7.51
N ALA A 36 2.31 -0.83 6.29
CA ALA A 36 3.49 -0.01 6.08
C ALA A 36 3.28 1.43 6.55
N VAL A 37 2.15 2.04 6.22
CA VAL A 37 1.83 3.39 6.65
C VAL A 37 1.74 3.46 8.18
N THR A 38 1.11 2.47 8.80
CA THR A 38 0.98 2.40 10.25
C THR A 38 2.35 2.25 10.93
N GLN A 39 3.20 1.38 10.41
CA GLN A 39 4.56 1.19 10.91
C GLN A 39 5.35 2.49 10.81
N ALA A 40 5.22 3.20 9.70
CA ALA A 40 5.99 4.42 9.46
C ALA A 40 5.62 5.56 10.41
N GLN A 41 4.41 5.57 10.98
CA GLN A 41 4.03 6.63 11.92
C GLN A 41 4.92 6.63 13.17
N GLY A 42 5.50 5.48 13.52
CA GLY A 42 6.32 5.35 14.72
C GLY A 42 7.83 5.39 14.45
N ASP A 43 8.28 5.58 13.21
CA ASP A 43 9.69 5.57 12.88
C ASP A 43 10.23 6.99 12.64
N ALA A 44 11.50 7.08 12.24
CA ALA A 44 12.20 8.35 12.06
C ALA A 44 11.94 9.02 10.72
N SER A 45 11.08 8.44 9.87
CA SER A 45 10.80 9.03 8.55
C SER A 45 10.07 10.35 8.69
N LEU A 46 10.40 11.30 7.83
CA LEU A 46 9.77 12.61 7.77
C LEU A 46 8.71 12.66 6.67
N ALA A 47 8.81 11.77 5.68
CA ALA A 47 7.84 11.68 4.59
C ALA A 47 7.79 10.24 4.09
N LEU A 48 6.70 9.89 3.40
CA LEU A 48 6.52 8.58 2.81
C LEU A 48 6.43 8.72 1.30
N VAL A 49 7.06 7.77 0.60
CA VAL A 49 6.97 7.65 -0.85
C VAL A 49 6.37 6.29 -1.17
N LEU A 50 5.33 6.28 -1.99
CA LEU A 50 4.67 5.08 -2.45
C LEU A 50 5.02 4.86 -3.90
N ILE A 51 5.72 3.77 -4.21
CA ILE A 51 6.15 3.47 -5.57
C ILE A 51 5.72 2.07 -5.97
N CYS A 52 5.51 1.87 -7.26
CA CYS A 52 5.19 0.57 -7.82
C CYS A 52 6.33 0.08 -8.69
N GLU A 53 6.69 -1.19 -8.53
CA GLU A 53 7.62 -1.85 -9.43
C GLU A 53 6.94 -2.07 -10.78
N GLY A 54 7.75 -2.13 -11.83
CA GLY A 54 7.25 -2.34 -13.18
C GLY A 54 6.79 -1.06 -13.84
N ARG A 55 5.91 -1.19 -14.82
CA ARG A 55 5.51 -0.08 -15.68
C ARG A 55 4.27 0.67 -15.20
N THR A 56 3.50 0.06 -14.31
CA THR A 56 2.17 0.57 -13.98
C THR A 56 2.11 0.87 -12.50
N PHE A 57 1.79 2.10 -12.17
CA PHE A 57 1.32 2.42 -10.84
C PHE A 57 -0.04 1.72 -10.66
N ILE A 58 -0.66 1.76 -9.55
CA ILE A 58 -1.89 0.98 -9.28
C ILE A 58 -2.86 1.10 -10.45
N ALA A 59 -3.20 -0.04 -11.09
CA ALA A 59 -4.07 -0.06 -12.26
C ALA A 59 -5.55 0.01 -11.92
N GLY A 60 -5.92 -0.22 -10.67
CA GLY A 60 -7.30 -0.19 -10.21
C GLY A 60 -7.58 -1.35 -9.28
N ALA A 61 -8.87 -1.56 -8.96
CA ALA A 61 -9.28 -2.64 -8.08
C ALA A 61 -9.05 -4.01 -8.72
N ASP A 62 -8.82 -5.01 -7.87
CA ASP A 62 -8.69 -6.39 -8.32
C ASP A 62 -10.07 -6.95 -8.65
N ILE A 63 -10.34 -7.19 -9.92
CA ILE A 63 -11.66 -7.66 -10.38
C ILE A 63 -11.99 -9.06 -9.85
N SER A 64 -11.00 -9.84 -9.45
CA SER A 64 -11.25 -11.16 -8.87
C SER A 64 -11.98 -11.09 -7.53
N GLU A 65 -12.01 -9.93 -6.89
CA GLU A 65 -12.70 -9.72 -5.64
C GLU A 65 -14.15 -9.24 -5.83
N PHE A 66 -14.55 -8.96 -7.05
CA PHE A 66 -15.92 -8.53 -7.33
C PHE A 66 -16.90 -9.66 -7.09
N GLY A 67 -18.04 -9.34 -6.49
CA GLY A 67 -19.06 -10.33 -6.17
C GLY A 67 -18.78 -11.15 -4.92
N LYS A 68 -17.69 -10.90 -4.25
CA LYS A 68 -17.32 -11.56 -2.98
C LYS A 68 -17.58 -10.62 -1.81
N PRO A 69 -17.82 -11.16 -0.60
CA PRO A 69 -17.92 -10.30 0.57
C PRO A 69 -16.66 -9.45 0.74
N PRO A 70 -16.80 -8.17 1.11
CA PRO A 70 -15.63 -7.34 1.31
C PRO A 70 -14.80 -7.84 2.50
N ILE A 71 -13.47 -7.76 2.34
CA ILE A 71 -12.50 -8.16 3.36
C ILE A 71 -11.72 -6.90 3.75
N SER A 72 -11.66 -6.61 5.04
CA SER A 72 -10.90 -5.47 5.53
C SER A 72 -9.40 -5.71 5.38
N PRO A 73 -8.60 -4.67 5.05
CA PRO A 73 -9.09 -3.32 4.80
C PRO A 73 -9.69 -3.19 3.39
N SER A 74 -10.79 -2.47 3.29
CA SER A 74 -11.36 -2.07 2.00
C SER A 74 -10.54 -0.93 1.42
N LEU A 75 -10.84 -0.53 0.19
CA LEU A 75 -10.20 0.65 -0.40
C LEU A 75 -10.50 1.90 0.44
N SER A 76 -11.73 2.06 0.90
CA SER A 76 -12.09 3.20 1.76
C SER A 76 -11.29 3.19 3.07
N ASP A 77 -11.12 2.03 3.69
CA ASP A 77 -10.33 1.91 4.91
C ASP A 77 -8.89 2.33 4.67
N LEU A 78 -8.30 1.90 3.56
CA LEU A 78 -6.94 2.25 3.20
C LEU A 78 -6.78 3.76 2.97
N LEU A 79 -7.72 4.37 2.26
CA LEU A 79 -7.66 5.80 1.98
C LEU A 79 -7.74 6.62 3.27
N ILE A 80 -8.55 6.18 4.24
CA ILE A 80 -8.63 6.84 5.54
C ILE A 80 -7.27 6.79 6.25
N VAL A 81 -6.60 5.64 6.23
CA VAL A 81 -5.30 5.48 6.88
C VAL A 81 -4.25 6.37 6.22
N ILE A 82 -4.23 6.42 4.90
CA ILE A 82 -3.28 7.26 4.17
C ILE A 82 -3.52 8.74 4.48
N GLU A 83 -4.77 9.16 4.46
CA GLU A 83 -5.14 10.55 4.71
C GLU A 83 -4.83 10.98 6.14
N ALA A 84 -4.95 10.07 7.08
CA ALA A 84 -4.66 10.33 8.49
C ALA A 84 -3.15 10.32 8.79
N SER A 85 -2.32 9.90 7.85
CA SER A 85 -0.86 9.89 8.02
C SER A 85 -0.35 11.30 8.24
N LYS A 86 0.58 11.43 9.18
CA LYS A 86 1.26 12.71 9.46
C LYS A 86 2.50 12.89 8.59
N LYS A 87 2.74 11.97 7.71
CA LYS A 87 3.90 11.93 6.84
C LYS A 87 3.48 11.89 5.39
#